data_214e8ba88aa168bf829c7d5b349e2313
#
_entry.id   214e8ba88aa168bf829c7d5b349e2313
#
_cell.length_a   1.000
_cell.length_b   1.000
_cell.length_c   1.000
_cell.angle_alpha   90.00
_cell.angle_beta   90.00
_cell.angle_gamma   90.00
#
_symmetry.space_group_name_H-M   'P 1'
#
loop_
_entity.id
_entity.type
_entity.pdbx_description
1 polymer ?
#
loop_
_entity_poly.entity_id
_entity_poly.type
_entity_poly.pdbx_seq_one_letter_code
_entity_poly.pdbx_strand_id
1 'polypeptide(L)'
;MDTAVHLDPAIDAYSLPLDEIDVSDPKLYQYDTYYPYFERLRREEPVHYRKDGMYGSFWSVTKFKDIMEVETKPQIYSSEAKLGGITITDRPMEFRRSSFISMDPPRHDEQRKVVSPIVAPANLQNMAAIIRERAARILDGLPQNEIFDWVPRVS
;
A
#
# COMPACT_ATOMS: atom_id res chain seq x y z
N MET A 1 14.09 -7.25 20.66
CA MET A 1 12.91 -6.96 21.49
C MET A 1 12.25 -5.76 20.86
N ASP A 2 11.05 -5.97 20.35
CA ASP A 2 10.30 -4.89 19.69
C ASP A 2 9.79 -3.94 20.79
N THR A 3 10.39 -2.77 20.89
CA THR A 3 10.03 -1.73 21.86
C THR A 3 9.04 -0.72 21.26
N ALA A 4 8.46 -1.05 20.11
CA ALA A 4 7.50 -0.19 19.47
C ALA A 4 6.25 -0.03 20.37
N VAL A 5 5.96 1.19 20.76
CA VAL A 5 4.74 1.50 21.50
C VAL A 5 3.58 1.51 20.53
N HIS A 6 2.76 0.47 20.60
CA HIS A 6 1.55 0.37 19.78
C HIS A 6 0.43 1.27 20.38
N LEU A 7 -0.38 1.83 19.50
CA LEU A 7 -1.63 2.46 19.91
C LEU A 7 -2.59 1.39 20.43
N ASP A 8 -3.21 1.65 21.59
CA ASP A 8 -4.28 0.79 22.09
C ASP A 8 -5.51 0.96 21.18
N PRO A 9 -6.02 -0.12 20.58
CA PRO A 9 -7.20 -0.05 19.70
C PRO A 9 -8.46 0.52 20.35
N ALA A 10 -8.51 0.55 21.70
CA ALA A 10 -9.62 1.12 22.44
C ALA A 10 -9.50 2.64 22.67
N ILE A 11 -8.37 3.26 22.34
CA ILE A 11 -8.17 4.71 22.52
C ILE A 11 -8.96 5.49 21.47
N ASP A 12 -9.71 6.48 21.93
CA ASP A 12 -10.36 7.45 21.06
C ASP A 12 -9.29 8.29 20.32
N ALA A 13 -9.34 8.30 19.01
CA ALA A 13 -8.44 9.06 18.16
C ALA A 13 -8.40 10.57 18.48
N TYR A 14 -9.46 11.10 19.08
CA TYR A 14 -9.58 12.52 19.47
C TYR A 14 -9.01 12.83 20.85
N SER A 15 -8.70 11.82 21.66
CA SER A 15 -8.08 11.99 22.97
C SER A 15 -6.57 12.15 22.94
N LEU A 16 -5.92 11.76 21.83
CA LEU A 16 -4.48 11.84 21.65
C LEU A 16 -4.03 13.20 21.12
N PRO A 17 -2.83 13.70 21.50
CA PRO A 17 -2.14 14.74 20.74
C PRO A 17 -1.93 14.34 19.29
N LEU A 18 -1.99 15.31 18.35
CA LEU A 18 -1.82 14.99 16.92
C LEU A 18 -0.47 14.35 16.61
N ASP A 19 0.60 14.83 17.24
CA ASP A 19 1.96 14.33 17.06
C ASP A 19 2.19 12.90 17.62
N GLU A 20 1.26 12.37 18.42
CA GLU A 20 1.28 10.98 18.88
C GLU A 20 0.56 10.02 17.93
N ILE A 21 -0.21 10.52 16.98
CA ILE A 21 -0.91 9.67 15.99
C ILE A 21 0.10 9.01 15.06
N ASP A 22 0.16 7.69 15.11
CA ASP A 22 0.95 6.86 14.19
C ASP A 22 0.03 5.94 13.37
N VAL A 23 -0.37 6.41 12.20
CA VAL A 23 -1.23 5.63 11.30
C VAL A 23 -0.50 4.47 10.61
N SER A 24 0.79 4.29 10.86
CA SER A 24 1.54 3.13 10.39
C SER A 24 1.44 1.92 11.31
N ASP A 25 0.86 2.07 12.50
CA ASP A 25 0.71 0.97 13.45
C ASP A 25 -0.19 -0.14 12.89
N PRO A 26 0.34 -1.37 12.68
CA PRO A 26 -0.43 -2.48 12.13
C PRO A 26 -1.61 -2.91 13.00
N LYS A 27 -1.61 -2.61 14.28
CA LYS A 27 -2.74 -2.93 15.17
C LYS A 27 -3.99 -2.15 14.81
N LEU A 28 -3.87 -0.92 14.32
CA LEU A 28 -5.02 -0.15 13.85
C LEU A 28 -5.76 -0.87 12.72
N TYR A 29 -5.01 -1.54 11.85
CA TYR A 29 -5.57 -2.32 10.72
C TYR A 29 -6.03 -3.71 11.15
N GLN A 30 -5.32 -4.34 12.06
CA GLN A 30 -5.71 -5.64 12.61
C GLN A 30 -7.07 -5.59 13.31
N TYR A 31 -7.36 -4.50 14.02
CA TYR A 31 -8.62 -4.30 14.75
C TYR A 31 -9.63 -3.40 14.02
N ASP A 32 -9.33 -2.99 12.78
CA ASP A 32 -10.19 -2.12 11.96
C ASP A 32 -10.55 -0.78 12.64
N THR A 33 -9.60 -0.20 13.40
CA THR A 33 -9.78 1.02 14.19
C THR A 33 -9.11 2.26 13.58
N TYR A 34 -8.59 2.19 12.36
CA TYR A 34 -7.82 3.27 11.73
C TYR A 34 -8.67 4.44 11.20
N TYR A 35 -9.97 4.24 10.91
CA TYR A 35 -10.83 5.25 10.29
C TYR A 35 -10.92 6.58 11.05
N PRO A 36 -11.16 6.63 12.38
CA PRO A 36 -11.23 7.87 13.15
C PRO A 36 -9.92 8.66 13.11
N TYR A 37 -8.77 7.98 13.09
CA TYR A 37 -7.45 8.64 13.00
C TYR A 37 -7.28 9.35 11.65
N PHE A 38 -7.59 8.68 10.54
CA PHE A 38 -7.56 9.32 9.23
C PHE A 38 -8.61 10.41 9.05
N GLU A 39 -9.80 10.25 9.63
CA GLU A 39 -10.82 11.30 9.63
C GLU A 39 -10.31 12.56 10.32
N ARG A 40 -9.74 12.40 11.50
CA ARG A 40 -9.15 13.49 12.27
C ARG A 40 -8.01 14.16 11.54
N LEU A 41 -7.06 13.40 11.00
CA LEU A 41 -5.95 13.95 10.22
C LEU A 41 -6.45 14.73 9.01
N ARG A 42 -7.41 14.23 8.24
CA ARG A 42 -7.99 14.96 7.11
C ARG A 42 -8.59 16.31 7.52
N ARG A 43 -9.09 16.42 8.71
CA ARG A 43 -9.75 17.63 9.22
C ARG A 43 -8.77 18.62 9.85
N GLU A 44 -7.86 18.14 10.68
CA GLU A 44 -7.02 18.96 11.56
C GLU A 44 -5.59 19.15 11.01
N GLU A 45 -5.00 18.11 10.43
CA GLU A 45 -3.62 18.12 9.89
C GLU A 45 -3.50 17.21 8.65
N PRO A 46 -3.98 17.65 7.47
CA PRO A 46 -4.06 16.80 6.26
C PRO A 46 -2.71 16.29 5.74
N VAL A 47 -1.63 16.99 6.02
CA VAL A 47 -0.25 16.58 5.77
C VAL A 47 0.44 16.48 7.12
N HIS A 48 0.41 15.30 7.69
CA HIS A 48 0.85 15.02 9.05
C HIS A 48 2.24 14.43 9.08
N TYR A 49 3.13 14.96 9.92
CA TYR A 49 4.48 14.42 10.14
C TYR A 49 4.55 13.61 11.42
N ARG A 50 4.77 12.32 11.28
CA ARG A 50 5.10 11.44 12.40
C ARG A 50 6.60 11.35 12.56
N LYS A 51 7.13 11.89 13.67
CA LYS A 51 8.53 11.75 14.03
C LYS A 51 8.73 10.46 14.82
N ASP A 52 9.79 9.71 14.47
CA ASP A 52 10.20 8.49 15.18
C ASP A 52 9.04 7.48 15.38
N GLY A 53 8.21 7.32 14.32
CA GLY A 53 7.15 6.31 14.30
C GLY A 53 7.72 4.89 14.25
N MET A 54 6.83 3.89 14.31
CA MET A 54 7.21 2.46 14.34
C MET A 54 8.16 2.06 13.19
N TYR A 55 8.04 2.68 12.03
CA TYR A 55 8.83 2.41 10.84
C TYR A 55 9.77 3.54 10.45
N GLY A 56 10.12 4.43 11.38
CA GLY A 56 10.88 5.64 11.14
C GLY A 56 10.01 6.87 11.04
N SER A 57 10.58 8.00 10.61
CA SER A 57 9.84 9.25 10.43
C SER A 57 9.24 9.34 9.04
N PHE A 58 7.98 9.75 8.94
CA PHE A 58 7.28 9.83 7.67
C PHE A 58 6.19 10.89 7.64
N TRP A 59 5.74 11.24 6.44
CA TRP A 59 4.61 12.11 6.19
C TRP A 59 3.38 11.31 5.79
N SER A 60 2.24 11.57 6.43
CA SER A 60 0.93 11.05 6.03
C SER A 60 0.17 12.10 5.24
N VAL A 61 -0.12 11.84 3.99
CA VAL A 61 -0.91 12.73 3.12
C VAL A 61 -2.31 12.16 2.99
N THR A 62 -3.32 12.85 3.53
CA THR A 62 -4.64 12.25 3.76
C THR A 62 -5.77 12.82 2.90
N LYS A 63 -5.62 13.97 2.25
CA LYS A 63 -6.62 14.52 1.33
C LYS A 63 -6.34 14.12 -0.12
N PHE A 64 -7.37 13.79 -0.87
CA PHE A 64 -7.27 13.34 -2.26
C PHE A 64 -6.49 14.30 -3.16
N LYS A 65 -6.73 15.61 -3.04
CA LYS A 65 -6.01 16.61 -3.86
C LYS A 65 -4.52 16.63 -3.55
N ASP A 66 -4.15 16.49 -2.28
CA ASP A 66 -2.74 16.49 -1.85
C ASP A 66 -2.06 15.19 -2.28
N ILE A 67 -2.76 14.06 -2.21
CA ILE A 67 -2.29 12.78 -2.76
C ILE A 67 -2.03 12.91 -4.26
N MET A 68 -2.97 13.48 -5.02
CA MET A 68 -2.80 13.70 -6.45
C MET A 68 -1.62 14.63 -6.76
N GLU A 69 -1.38 15.64 -5.92
CA GLU A 69 -0.23 16.53 -6.05
C GLU A 69 1.09 15.78 -5.92
N VAL A 70 1.19 14.88 -4.93
CA VAL A 70 2.37 14.03 -4.71
C VAL A 70 2.55 13.01 -5.85
N GLU A 71 1.50 12.26 -6.18
CA GLU A 71 1.55 11.15 -7.13
C GLU A 71 1.84 11.59 -8.59
N THR A 72 1.45 12.80 -8.96
CA THR A 72 1.63 13.29 -10.33
C THR A 72 2.94 14.04 -10.57
N LYS A 73 3.78 14.23 -9.56
CA LYS A 73 5.03 14.97 -9.64
C LYS A 73 6.26 14.15 -9.25
N PRO A 74 6.60 13.10 -10.02
CA PRO A 74 7.73 12.21 -9.70
C PRO A 74 9.08 12.94 -9.70
N GLN A 75 9.21 14.10 -10.36
CA GLN A 75 10.40 14.93 -10.34
C GLN A 75 10.63 15.62 -8.99
N ILE A 76 9.62 15.70 -8.12
CA ILE A 76 9.70 16.27 -6.76
C ILE A 76 9.63 15.14 -5.72
N TYR A 77 8.67 14.24 -5.90
CA TYR A 77 8.39 13.12 -4.99
C TYR A 77 8.81 11.82 -5.66
N SER A 78 10.06 11.44 -5.40
CA SER A 78 10.71 10.30 -6.04
C SER A 78 10.24 8.98 -5.44
N SER A 79 10.01 7.97 -6.30
CA SER A 79 9.82 6.57 -5.91
C SER A 79 11.12 5.74 -6.06
N GLU A 80 12.24 6.38 -6.37
CA GLU A 80 13.52 5.71 -6.61
C GLU A 80 13.99 4.93 -5.37
N ALA A 81 14.32 3.66 -5.56
CA ALA A 81 14.72 2.76 -4.47
C ALA A 81 15.88 3.31 -3.61
N LYS A 82 16.84 4.01 -4.23
CA LYS A 82 17.99 4.63 -3.50
C LYS A 82 17.58 5.77 -2.56
N LEU A 83 16.41 6.39 -2.79
CA LEU A 83 15.89 7.50 -1.97
C LEU A 83 14.83 7.05 -0.95
N GLY A 84 14.58 5.75 -0.83
CA GLY A 84 13.59 5.21 0.09
C GLY A 84 12.65 4.20 -0.59
N GLY A 85 12.34 4.40 -1.87
CA GLY A 85 11.41 3.56 -2.62
C GLY A 85 9.96 3.78 -2.18
N ILE A 86 9.15 2.76 -2.39
CA ILE A 86 7.70 2.77 -2.15
C ILE A 86 7.29 2.19 -0.78
N THR A 87 8.23 1.86 0.07
CA THR A 87 7.95 1.29 1.39
C THR A 87 8.11 2.35 2.47
N ILE A 88 7.24 2.31 3.48
CA ILE A 88 7.36 3.19 4.65
C ILE A 88 8.49 2.79 5.60
N THR A 89 9.01 1.57 5.48
CA THR A 89 10.10 1.09 6.33
C THR A 89 11.46 1.52 5.78
N ASP A 90 12.29 2.08 6.64
CA ASP A 90 13.69 2.33 6.34
C ASP A 90 14.47 1.01 6.30
N ARG A 91 14.74 0.54 5.09
CA ARG A 91 15.53 -0.68 4.86
C ARG A 91 16.91 -0.32 4.32
N PRO A 92 17.97 -1.05 4.72
CA PRO A 92 19.28 -0.94 4.09
C PRO A 92 19.20 -1.15 2.58
N MET A 93 20.03 -0.43 1.82
CA MET A 93 20.04 -0.46 0.34
C MET A 93 20.18 -1.87 -0.24
N GLU A 94 20.95 -2.73 0.42
CA GLU A 94 21.18 -4.12 0.02
C GLU A 94 19.91 -4.98 -0.02
N PHE A 95 18.88 -4.61 0.76
CA PHE A 95 17.58 -5.29 0.79
C PHE A 95 16.52 -4.64 -0.12
N ARG A 96 16.87 -3.54 -0.81
CA ARG A 96 15.94 -2.86 -1.72
C ARG A 96 16.06 -3.44 -3.12
N ARG A 97 15.00 -4.12 -3.56
CA ARG A 97 14.95 -4.65 -4.92
C ARG A 97 14.49 -3.57 -5.88
N SER A 98 15.28 -3.38 -6.94
CA SER A 98 14.91 -2.51 -8.03
C SER A 98 13.80 -3.18 -8.86
N SER A 99 12.66 -2.53 -8.95
CA SER A 99 11.57 -2.88 -9.85
C SER A 99 11.06 -1.60 -10.51
N PHE A 100 10.31 -1.69 -11.60
CA PHE A 100 9.88 -0.46 -12.29
C PHE A 100 8.99 0.44 -11.41
N ILE A 101 8.27 -0.10 -10.42
CA ILE A 101 7.49 0.69 -9.44
C ILE A 101 8.38 1.43 -8.42
N SER A 102 9.65 1.08 -8.32
CA SER A 102 10.65 1.74 -7.46
C SER A 102 11.70 2.46 -8.30
N MET A 103 11.28 3.06 -9.39
CA MET A 103 12.10 3.83 -10.33
C MET A 103 11.37 5.10 -10.73
N ASP A 104 12.14 6.13 -11.02
CA ASP A 104 11.63 7.36 -11.62
C ASP A 104 11.78 7.36 -13.15
N PRO A 105 11.04 8.22 -13.87
CA PRO A 105 11.29 8.49 -15.27
C PRO A 105 12.75 8.92 -15.52
N PRO A 106 13.37 8.60 -16.68
CA PRO A 106 12.78 7.89 -17.83
C PRO A 106 12.79 6.35 -17.70
N ARG A 107 13.55 5.76 -16.76
CA ARG A 107 13.70 4.31 -16.62
C ARG A 107 12.38 3.60 -16.31
N HIS A 108 11.58 4.19 -15.43
CA HIS A 108 10.22 3.72 -15.15
C HIS A 108 9.40 3.58 -16.44
N ASP A 109 9.39 4.62 -17.27
CA ASP A 109 8.57 4.68 -18.49
C ASP A 109 9.02 3.67 -19.54
N GLU A 110 10.32 3.47 -19.68
CA GLU A 110 10.89 2.47 -20.58
C GLU A 110 10.45 1.06 -20.20
N GLN A 111 10.55 0.69 -18.93
CA GLN A 111 10.14 -0.63 -18.47
C GLN A 111 8.62 -0.80 -18.50
N ARG A 112 7.87 0.22 -18.10
CA ARG A 112 6.41 0.17 -18.13
C ARG A 112 5.86 -0.01 -19.54
N LYS A 113 6.47 0.60 -20.56
CA LYS A 113 6.08 0.43 -21.97
C LYS A 113 6.13 -1.03 -22.43
N VAL A 114 7.04 -1.84 -21.88
CA VAL A 114 7.15 -3.26 -22.23
C VAL A 114 5.96 -4.07 -21.72
N VAL A 115 5.48 -3.76 -20.51
CA VAL A 115 4.39 -4.54 -19.86
C VAL A 115 3.00 -3.99 -20.15
N SER A 116 2.88 -2.69 -20.44
CA SER A 116 1.58 -2.03 -20.65
C SER A 116 0.71 -2.66 -21.74
N PRO A 117 1.24 -3.10 -22.89
CA PRO A 117 0.43 -3.75 -23.92
C PRO A 117 -0.23 -5.05 -23.44
N ILE A 118 0.40 -5.78 -22.50
CA ILE A 118 -0.12 -7.05 -21.98
C ILE A 118 -1.44 -6.83 -21.21
N VAL A 119 -1.53 -5.74 -20.46
CA VAL A 119 -2.69 -5.39 -19.63
C VAL A 119 -3.59 -4.34 -20.28
N ALA A 120 -3.36 -4.00 -21.54
CA ALA A 120 -4.21 -3.07 -22.29
C ALA A 120 -5.64 -3.63 -22.42
N PRO A 121 -6.69 -2.77 -22.38
CA PRO A 121 -8.08 -3.22 -22.41
C PRO A 121 -8.41 -4.18 -23.57
N ALA A 122 -7.89 -3.92 -24.76
CA ALA A 122 -8.09 -4.78 -25.92
C ALA A 122 -7.50 -6.17 -25.71
N ASN A 123 -6.30 -6.29 -25.14
CA ASN A 123 -5.70 -7.59 -24.86
C ASN A 123 -6.41 -8.33 -23.72
N LEU A 124 -6.87 -7.60 -22.68
CA LEU A 124 -7.68 -8.18 -21.61
C LEU A 124 -8.99 -8.75 -22.15
N GLN A 125 -9.63 -8.10 -23.12
CA GLN A 125 -10.81 -8.66 -23.80
C GLN A 125 -10.49 -9.98 -24.53
N ASN A 126 -9.36 -10.07 -25.22
CA ASN A 126 -8.91 -11.30 -25.85
C ASN A 126 -8.66 -12.44 -24.85
N MET A 127 -8.21 -12.09 -23.65
CA MET A 127 -7.95 -13.03 -22.55
C MET A 127 -9.21 -13.44 -21.76
N ALA A 128 -10.33 -12.73 -21.92
CA ALA A 128 -11.51 -12.91 -21.09
C ALA A 128 -12.05 -14.35 -21.12
N ALA A 129 -12.06 -14.99 -22.27
CA ALA A 129 -12.51 -16.37 -22.42
C ALA A 129 -11.62 -17.36 -21.65
N ILE A 130 -10.30 -17.20 -21.77
CA ILE A 130 -9.31 -18.04 -21.07
C ILE A 130 -9.39 -17.82 -19.56
N ILE A 131 -9.52 -16.57 -19.12
CA ILE A 131 -9.63 -16.25 -17.69
C ILE A 131 -10.90 -16.90 -17.12
N ARG A 132 -12.03 -16.78 -17.83
CA ARG A 132 -13.30 -17.39 -17.40
C ARG A 132 -13.22 -18.91 -17.31
N GLU A 133 -12.64 -19.55 -18.32
CA GLU A 133 -12.44 -21.00 -18.33
C GLU A 133 -11.56 -21.47 -17.16
N ARG A 134 -10.45 -20.78 -16.90
CA ARG A 134 -9.57 -21.10 -15.78
C ARG A 134 -10.26 -20.91 -14.44
N ALA A 135 -10.97 -19.80 -14.25
CA ALA A 135 -11.74 -19.53 -13.03
C ALA A 135 -12.80 -20.61 -12.80
N ALA A 136 -13.58 -20.98 -13.84
CA ALA A 136 -14.56 -22.05 -13.75
C ALA A 136 -13.92 -23.39 -13.34
N ARG A 137 -12.83 -23.78 -14.00
CA ARG A 137 -12.12 -25.03 -13.67
C ARG A 137 -11.64 -25.07 -12.21
N ILE A 138 -11.10 -23.93 -11.70
CA ILE A 138 -10.65 -23.85 -10.31
C ILE A 138 -11.86 -23.98 -9.37
N LEU A 139 -12.94 -23.25 -9.62
CA LEU A 139 -14.14 -23.28 -8.77
C LEU A 139 -14.85 -24.63 -8.79
N ASP A 140 -14.94 -25.26 -9.95
CA ASP A 140 -15.54 -26.62 -10.11
C ASP A 140 -14.74 -27.71 -9.37
N GLY A 141 -13.45 -27.47 -9.17
CA GLY A 141 -12.55 -28.37 -8.44
C GLY A 141 -12.52 -28.17 -6.93
N LEU A 142 -13.28 -27.19 -6.39
CA LEU A 142 -13.28 -26.94 -4.95
C LEU A 142 -14.08 -28.00 -4.19
N PRO A 143 -13.65 -28.35 -2.96
CA PRO A 143 -14.42 -29.19 -2.07
C PRO A 143 -15.80 -28.59 -1.78
N GLN A 144 -16.81 -29.44 -1.70
CA GLN A 144 -18.19 -29.04 -1.38
C GLN A 144 -18.58 -29.53 0.02
N ASN A 145 -19.28 -28.68 0.78
CA ASN A 145 -19.79 -28.98 2.13
C ASN A 145 -18.72 -29.33 3.18
N GLU A 146 -17.47 -28.89 2.95
CA GLU A 146 -16.39 -29.03 3.91
C GLU A 146 -15.54 -27.75 3.98
N ILE A 147 -14.85 -27.53 5.11
CA ILE A 147 -13.93 -26.42 5.30
C ILE A 147 -12.62 -26.75 4.60
N PHE A 148 -12.09 -25.84 3.79
CA PHE A 148 -10.81 -26.01 3.12
C PHE A 148 -9.98 -24.74 3.15
N ASP A 149 -8.67 -24.86 2.95
CA ASP A 149 -7.77 -23.72 2.81
C ASP A 149 -7.87 -23.14 1.37
N TRP A 150 -8.32 -21.90 1.30
CA TRP A 150 -8.54 -21.19 0.04
C TRP A 150 -7.25 -20.93 -0.74
N VAL A 151 -6.19 -20.51 -0.01
CA VAL A 151 -4.94 -20.06 -0.66
C VAL A 151 -4.33 -21.11 -1.57
N PRO A 152 -4.05 -22.36 -1.13
CA PRO A 152 -3.44 -23.36 -2.01
C PRO A 152 -4.38 -23.90 -3.10
N ARG A 153 -5.69 -23.65 -2.99
CA ARG A 153 -6.70 -24.14 -3.95
C ARG A 153 -7.04 -23.11 -5.04
N VAL A 154 -6.97 -21.82 -4.73
CA VAL A 154 -7.49 -20.76 -5.60
C VAL A 154 -6.42 -19.72 -5.95
N SER A 155 -5.51 -19.38 -5.02
CA SER A 155 -4.44 -18.37 -5.22
C SER A 155 -3.09 -18.97 -5.65
#